data_d1c493a673e6ba3fca440f74cdd5799a
#
_entry.id   d1c493a673e6ba3fca440f74cdd5799a
#
_cell.length_a   1.000
_cell.length_b   1.000
_cell.length_c   1.000
_cell.angle_alpha   90.00
_cell.angle_beta   90.00
_cell.angle_gamma   90.00
#
_symmetry.space_group_name_H-M   'P 1'
#
loop_
_entity.id
_entity.type
_entity.pdbx_description
1 polymer ?
#
loop_
_entity_poly.entity_id
_entity_poly.type
_entity_poly.pdbx_seq_one_letter_code
_entity_poly.pdbx_strand_id
1 'polypeptide(L)'
;MGRDVVSAKLDVIFKKLFTENADLLHSFVASMLDIPPESIKEITISNPELAPETVESKFSRLDLSLNVDDKLVNVEIQVKTDAAYRDRTLFYWAKLYTSELKSGAEYSTLKQTITINIINFNMFEGNDYHTEVAAMIKGRNEVFSDKFSMHFFELKKIGKNPKTSREQWLQFINADSEEDFEMVEATSMPIIQKAVKVIYDMSEDTRIRELARMREKALHDEASALRQAKDESREEGKAELRNEMIEKMRAMGMTEEQIKSITS
;
A
#
# COMPACT_ATOMS: atom_id res chain seq x y z
N MET A 1 26.28 6.40 -17.17
CA MET A 1 25.79 6.04 -15.83
C MET A 1 24.48 6.77 -15.69
N GLY A 2 23.35 6.05 -15.55
CA GLY A 2 22.06 6.67 -15.37
C GLY A 2 22.00 7.43 -14.03
N ARG A 3 21.08 8.39 -13.91
CA ARG A 3 20.83 9.10 -12.65
C ARG A 3 20.31 8.12 -11.61
N ASP A 4 20.76 8.25 -10.38
CA ASP A 4 20.19 7.57 -9.23
C ASP A 4 18.90 8.31 -8.84
N VAL A 5 17.74 7.73 -9.19
CA VAL A 5 16.43 8.35 -9.07
C VAL A 5 15.70 7.76 -7.87
N VAL A 6 15.12 8.63 -7.01
CA VAL A 6 14.31 8.16 -5.88
C VAL A 6 12.97 7.60 -6.36
N SER A 7 12.53 6.50 -5.77
CA SER A 7 11.28 5.83 -6.17
C SER A 7 10.07 6.49 -5.51
N ALA A 8 9.05 6.81 -6.32
CA ALA A 8 7.76 7.28 -5.83
C ALA A 8 6.97 6.21 -5.04
N LYS A 9 7.42 4.94 -5.04
CA LYS A 9 6.85 3.85 -4.22
C LYS A 9 7.26 3.91 -2.75
N LEU A 10 8.30 4.69 -2.41
CA LEU A 10 8.65 4.90 -1.01
C LEU A 10 7.64 5.84 -0.37
N ASP A 11 7.05 5.42 0.73
CA ASP A 11 6.04 6.17 1.49
C ASP A 11 6.46 7.60 1.82
N VAL A 12 7.73 7.80 2.20
CA VAL A 12 8.31 9.12 2.49
C VAL A 12 8.40 10.02 1.25
N ILE A 13 8.72 9.46 0.08
CA ILE A 13 8.79 10.19 -1.20
C ILE A 13 7.39 10.48 -1.71
N PHE A 14 6.51 9.47 -1.67
CA PHE A 14 5.10 9.59 -2.03
C PHE A 14 4.42 10.72 -1.23
N LYS A 15 4.55 10.67 0.09
CA LYS A 15 3.97 11.68 0.97
C LYS A 15 4.51 13.07 0.65
N LYS A 16 5.85 13.22 0.53
CA LYS A 16 6.49 14.49 0.22
C LYS A 16 6.01 15.05 -1.12
N LEU A 17 5.98 14.21 -2.18
CA LEU A 17 5.53 14.59 -3.51
C LEU A 17 4.15 15.28 -3.46
N PHE A 18 3.18 14.64 -2.81
CA PHE A 18 1.80 15.13 -2.78
C PHE A 18 1.52 16.19 -1.71
N THR A 19 2.28 16.22 -0.63
CA THR A 19 2.13 17.26 0.41
C THR A 19 2.63 18.62 -0.06
N GLU A 20 3.69 18.62 -0.86
CA GLU A 20 4.33 19.86 -1.34
C GLU A 20 3.78 20.35 -2.70
N ASN A 21 2.96 19.53 -3.39
CA ASN A 21 2.44 19.84 -4.72
C ASN A 21 0.93 19.60 -4.78
N ALA A 22 0.14 20.59 -4.40
CA ALA A 22 -1.32 20.49 -4.31
C ALA A 22 -2.00 20.18 -5.66
N ASP A 23 -1.47 20.70 -6.77
CA ASP A 23 -1.98 20.40 -8.11
C ASP A 23 -1.73 18.95 -8.55
N LEU A 24 -0.58 18.37 -8.16
CA LEU A 24 -0.31 16.96 -8.39
C LEU A 24 -1.25 16.09 -7.57
N LEU A 25 -1.43 16.41 -6.28
CA LEU A 25 -2.39 15.72 -5.40
C LEU A 25 -3.81 15.75 -5.95
N HIS A 26 -4.25 16.91 -6.39
CA HIS A 26 -5.59 17.11 -6.97
C HIS A 26 -5.80 16.22 -8.21
N SER A 27 -4.88 16.29 -9.17
CA SER A 27 -4.94 15.46 -10.38
C SER A 27 -4.87 13.96 -10.07
N PHE A 28 -4.02 13.56 -9.13
CA PHE A 28 -3.89 12.18 -8.70
C PHE A 28 -5.19 11.65 -8.08
N VAL A 29 -5.75 12.36 -7.10
CA VAL A 29 -7.00 11.95 -6.41
C VAL A 29 -8.16 11.86 -7.41
N ALA A 30 -8.33 12.87 -8.27
CA ALA A 30 -9.35 12.85 -9.31
C ALA A 30 -9.21 11.62 -10.22
N SER A 31 -7.98 11.30 -10.63
CA SER A 31 -7.70 10.13 -11.47
C SER A 31 -7.99 8.81 -10.76
N MET A 32 -7.61 8.67 -9.48
CA MET A 32 -7.86 7.44 -8.72
C MET A 32 -9.35 7.21 -8.47
N LEU A 33 -10.11 8.28 -8.21
CA LEU A 33 -11.57 8.22 -7.98
C LEU A 33 -12.39 8.18 -9.29
N ASP A 34 -11.74 8.35 -10.46
CA ASP A 34 -12.40 8.39 -11.76
C ASP A 34 -13.45 9.49 -11.90
N ILE A 35 -13.11 10.65 -11.39
CA ILE A 35 -13.97 11.85 -11.45
C ILE A 35 -13.25 12.99 -12.19
N PRO A 36 -13.98 13.91 -12.84
CA PRO A 36 -13.38 15.08 -13.45
C PRO A 36 -12.66 15.92 -12.40
N PRO A 37 -11.41 16.38 -12.66
CA PRO A 37 -10.68 17.22 -11.70
C PRO A 37 -11.48 18.46 -11.25
N GLU A 38 -12.20 19.09 -12.16
CA GLU A 38 -13.05 20.26 -11.89
C GLU A 38 -14.24 19.97 -10.96
N SER A 39 -14.59 18.71 -10.73
CA SER A 39 -15.64 18.33 -9.78
C SER A 39 -15.20 18.41 -8.33
N ILE A 40 -13.87 18.37 -8.07
CA ILE A 40 -13.32 18.53 -6.74
C ILE A 40 -13.13 20.01 -6.45
N LYS A 41 -13.81 20.52 -5.43
CA LYS A 41 -13.74 21.93 -5.02
C LYS A 41 -12.61 22.17 -4.03
N GLU A 42 -12.41 21.23 -3.11
CA GLU A 42 -11.43 21.37 -2.04
C GLU A 42 -10.78 20.02 -1.69
N ILE A 43 -9.46 20.06 -1.52
CA ILE A 43 -8.70 18.97 -0.91
C ILE A 43 -7.85 19.54 0.22
N THR A 44 -8.00 18.99 1.41
CA THR A 44 -7.14 19.31 2.56
C THR A 44 -6.48 18.06 3.12
N ILE A 45 -5.20 18.18 3.48
CA ILE A 45 -4.43 17.08 4.08
C ILE A 45 -4.62 17.15 5.59
N SER A 46 -5.15 16.07 6.19
CA SER A 46 -5.42 16.00 7.62
C SER A 46 -4.20 15.61 8.45
N ASN A 47 -3.17 14.99 7.82
CA ASN A 47 -1.93 14.57 8.47
C ASN A 47 -0.68 15.06 7.73
N PRO A 48 -0.47 16.38 7.58
CA PRO A 48 0.62 16.94 6.76
C PRO A 48 2.01 16.72 7.35
N GLU A 49 2.13 16.39 8.64
CA GLU A 49 3.42 16.29 9.31
C GLU A 49 4.26 15.11 8.79
N LEU A 50 5.43 15.45 8.26
CA LEU A 50 6.53 14.52 8.02
C LEU A 50 7.30 14.34 9.34
N ALA A 51 6.66 13.76 10.37
CA ALA A 51 7.39 13.50 11.60
C ALA A 51 8.49 12.47 11.34
N PRO A 52 9.75 12.69 11.81
CA PRO A 52 10.77 11.66 11.80
C PRO A 52 10.21 10.47 12.59
N GLU A 53 10.11 9.33 11.95
CA GLU A 53 9.68 8.10 12.59
C GLU A 53 10.70 7.76 13.68
N THR A 54 10.32 7.92 14.94
CA THR A 54 10.99 7.20 16.01
C THR A 54 10.66 5.72 15.81
N VAL A 55 11.70 4.91 15.78
CA VAL A 55 11.71 3.47 15.47
C VAL A 55 10.73 2.63 16.32
N GLU A 56 10.09 3.22 17.31
CA GLU A 56 9.23 2.53 18.30
C GLU A 56 7.72 2.67 18.09
N SER A 57 7.24 3.50 17.16
CA SER A 57 5.79 3.61 16.94
C SER A 57 5.29 2.55 15.97
N LYS A 58 4.90 1.39 16.50
CA LYS A 58 4.14 0.32 15.80
C LYS A 58 2.76 0.77 15.26
N PHE A 59 2.41 2.03 15.38
CA PHE A 59 1.20 2.59 14.79
C PHE A 59 1.57 3.19 13.44
N SER A 60 1.40 2.39 12.39
CA SER A 60 1.42 2.87 11.01
C SER A 60 0.56 4.14 10.91
N ARG A 61 1.21 5.28 10.65
CA ARG A 61 0.51 6.49 10.26
C ARG A 61 0.07 6.28 8.83
N LEU A 62 -1.17 6.61 8.54
CA LEU A 62 -1.69 6.64 7.18
C LEU A 62 -0.77 7.52 6.32
N ASP A 63 -0.44 7.07 5.09
CA ASP A 63 0.48 7.81 4.23
C ASP A 63 -0.07 9.20 3.90
N LEU A 64 -1.31 9.28 3.40
CA LEU A 64 -2.03 10.54 3.20
C LEU A 64 -3.48 10.38 3.65
N SER A 65 -3.90 11.18 4.63
CA SER A 65 -5.30 11.32 5.03
C SER A 65 -5.84 12.66 4.54
N LEU A 66 -6.91 12.62 3.77
CA LEU A 66 -7.43 13.77 3.03
C LEU A 66 -8.91 13.98 3.37
N ASN A 67 -9.30 15.25 3.43
CA ASN A 67 -10.70 15.63 3.23
C ASN A 67 -10.83 16.09 1.78
N VAL A 68 -11.73 15.45 1.03
CA VAL A 68 -12.03 15.78 -0.37
C VAL A 68 -13.50 16.15 -0.43
N ASP A 69 -13.80 17.43 -0.46
CA ASP A 69 -15.15 18.00 -0.29
C ASP A 69 -15.80 17.47 1.00
N ASP A 70 -16.86 16.66 0.88
CA ASP A 70 -17.60 16.02 1.98
C ASP A 70 -17.16 14.59 2.28
N LYS A 71 -16.04 14.12 1.71
CA LYS A 71 -15.54 12.75 1.83
C LYS A 71 -14.24 12.68 2.62
N LEU A 72 -14.05 11.56 3.31
CA LEU A 72 -12.77 11.20 3.91
C LEU A 72 -12.06 10.24 2.95
N VAL A 73 -10.86 10.59 2.53
CA VAL A 73 -10.07 9.77 1.61
C VAL A 73 -8.72 9.44 2.26
N ASN A 74 -8.41 8.17 2.38
CA ASN A 74 -7.08 7.72 2.77
C ASN A 74 -6.35 7.14 1.57
N VAL A 75 -5.11 7.55 1.37
CA VAL A 75 -4.23 6.98 0.35
C VAL A 75 -3.08 6.27 1.04
N GLU A 76 -2.88 5.00 0.69
CA GLU A 76 -1.83 4.13 1.21
C GLU A 76 -0.99 3.59 0.05
N ILE A 77 0.33 3.53 0.24
CA ILE A 77 1.22 2.83 -0.67
C ILE A 77 1.91 1.67 0.05
N GLN A 78 1.79 0.46 -0.48
CA GLN A 78 2.33 -0.75 0.14
C GLN A 78 3.18 -1.53 -0.87
N VAL A 79 4.49 -1.56 -0.62
CA VAL A 79 5.44 -2.24 -1.52
C VAL A 79 5.55 -3.72 -1.23
N LYS A 80 5.39 -4.15 0.02
CA LYS A 80 5.60 -5.52 0.48
C LYS A 80 4.31 -6.23 0.84
N THR A 81 4.26 -7.52 0.54
CA THR A 81 3.15 -8.39 0.92
C THR A 81 3.11 -8.54 2.45
N ASP A 82 1.92 -8.38 3.01
CA ASP A 82 1.61 -8.61 4.41
C ASP A 82 0.38 -9.50 4.51
N ALA A 83 0.48 -10.61 5.26
CA ALA A 83 -0.65 -11.54 5.40
C ALA A 83 -1.88 -10.90 6.06
N ALA A 84 -1.67 -9.93 6.95
CA ALA A 84 -2.72 -9.19 7.64
C ALA A 84 -3.18 -7.93 6.87
N TYR A 85 -2.73 -7.71 5.64
CA TYR A 85 -3.00 -6.46 4.92
C TYR A 85 -4.49 -6.21 4.72
N ARG A 86 -5.28 -7.24 4.42
CA ARG A 86 -6.75 -7.11 4.27
C ARG A 86 -7.41 -6.63 5.57
N ASP A 87 -7.04 -7.24 6.68
CA ASP A 87 -7.59 -6.88 8.00
C ASP A 87 -7.12 -5.49 8.41
N ARG A 88 -5.87 -5.15 8.10
CA ARG A 88 -5.29 -3.84 8.38
C ARG A 88 -5.98 -2.72 7.58
N THR A 89 -6.26 -2.90 6.29
CA THR A 89 -6.97 -1.90 5.48
C THR A 89 -8.39 -1.69 5.99
N LEU A 90 -9.07 -2.76 6.37
CA LEU A 90 -10.41 -2.67 6.95
C LEU A 90 -10.40 -1.94 8.31
N PHE A 91 -9.42 -2.24 9.16
CA PHE A 91 -9.23 -1.56 10.44
C PHE A 91 -8.99 -0.05 10.27
N TYR A 92 -8.12 0.35 9.35
CA TYR A 92 -7.83 1.76 9.09
C TYR A 92 -9.02 2.50 8.48
N TRP A 93 -9.73 1.84 7.57
CA TRP A 93 -11.00 2.38 7.06
C TRP A 93 -11.99 2.64 8.21
N ALA A 94 -12.22 1.66 9.08
CA ALA A 94 -13.15 1.79 10.20
C ALA A 94 -12.72 2.91 11.17
N LYS A 95 -11.42 3.01 11.46
CA LYS A 95 -10.85 4.07 12.30
C LYS A 95 -11.08 5.45 11.68
N LEU A 96 -10.84 5.60 10.37
CA LEU A 96 -11.07 6.86 9.67
C LEU A 96 -12.56 7.18 9.61
N TYR A 97 -13.43 6.21 9.30
CA TYR A 97 -14.88 6.38 9.25
C TYR A 97 -15.46 6.90 10.55
N THR A 98 -14.94 6.45 11.69
CA THR A 98 -15.42 6.85 13.01
C THR A 98 -14.70 8.08 13.58
N SER A 99 -13.61 8.55 12.95
CA SER A 99 -12.74 9.58 13.54
C SER A 99 -13.40 10.94 13.77
N GLU A 100 -14.37 11.31 12.95
CA GLU A 100 -15.08 12.60 13.07
C GLU A 100 -16.39 12.50 13.85
N LEU A 101 -16.81 11.30 14.27
CA LEU A 101 -18.04 11.13 15.03
C LEU A 101 -17.84 11.59 16.48
N LYS A 102 -18.39 12.76 16.79
CA LYS A 102 -18.35 13.30 18.16
C LYS A 102 -19.38 12.60 19.06
N SER A 103 -19.11 12.56 20.35
CA SER A 103 -20.07 12.03 21.33
C SER A 103 -21.39 12.78 21.24
N GLY A 104 -22.50 12.02 21.07
CA GLY A 104 -23.84 12.57 20.92
C GLY A 104 -24.21 13.04 19.52
N ALA A 105 -23.31 12.95 18.53
CA ALA A 105 -23.64 13.26 17.14
C ALA A 105 -24.50 12.15 16.50
N GLU A 106 -25.34 12.53 15.54
CA GLU A 106 -26.15 11.58 14.78
C GLU A 106 -25.29 10.78 13.79
N TYR A 107 -25.57 9.48 13.61
CA TYR A 107 -24.87 8.64 12.64
C TYR A 107 -25.05 9.09 11.20
N SER A 108 -26.09 9.84 10.88
CA SER A 108 -26.33 10.45 9.57
C SER A 108 -25.23 11.43 9.14
N THR A 109 -24.49 12.00 10.13
CA THR A 109 -23.38 12.93 9.90
C THR A 109 -22.09 12.26 9.43
N LEU A 110 -22.00 10.93 9.52
CA LEU A 110 -20.83 10.18 9.05
C LEU A 110 -20.64 10.38 7.53
N LYS A 111 -19.43 10.75 7.15
CA LYS A 111 -19.07 11.00 5.76
C LYS A 111 -18.78 9.71 4.99
N GLN A 112 -18.90 9.76 3.68
CA GLN A 112 -18.34 8.72 2.82
C GLN A 112 -16.84 8.61 3.08
N THR A 113 -16.37 7.39 3.33
CA THR A 113 -14.96 7.11 3.61
C THR A 113 -14.42 6.16 2.56
N ILE A 114 -13.38 6.61 1.86
CA ILE A 114 -12.77 5.92 0.73
C ILE A 114 -11.31 5.61 1.08
N THR A 115 -10.85 4.40 0.80
CA THR A 115 -9.42 4.10 0.84
C THR A 115 -8.89 3.81 -0.56
N ILE A 116 -7.79 4.43 -0.91
CA ILE A 116 -7.03 4.24 -2.14
C ILE A 116 -5.75 3.49 -1.76
N ASN A 117 -5.67 2.22 -2.13
CA ASN A 117 -4.55 1.34 -1.77
C ASN A 117 -3.74 1.04 -3.02
N ILE A 118 -2.53 1.56 -3.10
CA ILE A 118 -1.59 1.29 -4.18
C ILE A 118 -0.64 0.19 -3.71
N ILE A 119 -0.67 -0.96 -4.35
CA ILE A 119 0.07 -2.14 -3.90
C ILE A 119 1.02 -2.67 -4.98
N ASN A 120 2.25 -3.00 -4.59
CA ASN A 120 3.26 -3.57 -5.48
C ASN A 120 3.34 -5.10 -5.38
N PHE A 121 2.18 -5.74 -5.23
CA PHE A 121 2.04 -7.21 -5.22
C PHE A 121 0.66 -7.61 -5.74
N ASN A 122 0.50 -8.88 -6.13
CA ASN A 122 -0.79 -9.41 -6.55
C ASN A 122 -1.58 -9.84 -5.30
N MET A 123 -2.77 -9.26 -5.13
CA MET A 123 -3.67 -9.53 -4.01
C MET A 123 -4.95 -10.21 -4.45
N PHE A 124 -5.44 -9.88 -5.62
CA PHE A 124 -6.67 -10.43 -6.20
C PHE A 124 -6.35 -11.32 -7.40
N GLU A 125 -7.21 -12.28 -7.69
CA GLU A 125 -7.11 -13.10 -8.89
C GLU A 125 -7.43 -12.29 -10.15
N GLY A 126 -7.01 -12.81 -11.32
CA GLY A 126 -7.21 -12.15 -12.60
C GLY A 126 -6.16 -11.10 -12.93
N ASN A 127 -6.36 -10.42 -14.07
CA ASN A 127 -5.40 -9.47 -14.65
C ASN A 127 -5.80 -7.99 -14.45
N ASP A 128 -6.95 -7.74 -13.85
CA ASP A 128 -7.40 -6.38 -13.61
C ASP A 128 -6.51 -5.70 -12.56
N TYR A 129 -5.99 -4.53 -12.92
CA TYR A 129 -5.12 -3.76 -12.04
C TYR A 129 -5.89 -2.99 -10.97
N HIS A 130 -7.21 -2.84 -11.13
CA HIS A 130 -8.09 -2.12 -10.22
C HIS A 130 -9.19 -3.04 -9.70
N THR A 131 -9.32 -3.09 -8.38
CA THR A 131 -10.43 -3.78 -7.70
C THR A 131 -11.09 -2.80 -6.74
N GLU A 132 -12.40 -2.64 -6.86
CA GLU A 132 -13.21 -1.89 -5.90
C GLU A 132 -13.94 -2.86 -4.96
N VAL A 133 -13.91 -2.56 -3.67
CA VAL A 133 -14.64 -3.26 -2.62
C VAL A 133 -15.70 -2.32 -2.06
N ALA A 134 -16.96 -2.76 -2.12
CA ALA A 134 -18.13 -1.99 -1.68
C ALA A 134 -19.00 -2.79 -0.69
N ALA A 135 -19.78 -2.09 0.11
CA ALA A 135 -20.76 -2.71 1.00
C ALA A 135 -22.01 -3.10 0.20
N MET A 136 -22.17 -4.40 -0.08
CA MET A 136 -23.24 -4.95 -0.91
C MET A 136 -24.14 -5.90 -0.11
N ILE A 137 -25.43 -5.96 -0.47
CA ILE A 137 -26.36 -6.95 0.07
C ILE A 137 -26.08 -8.31 -0.59
N LYS A 138 -25.66 -9.30 0.21
CA LYS A 138 -25.35 -10.63 -0.29
C LYS A 138 -26.57 -11.26 -1.01
N GLY A 139 -26.34 -11.74 -2.23
CA GLY A 139 -27.38 -12.35 -3.07
C GLY A 139 -28.26 -11.36 -3.83
N ARG A 140 -27.97 -10.05 -3.73
CA ARG A 140 -28.59 -9.00 -4.52
C ARG A 140 -27.50 -8.15 -5.16
N ASN A 141 -27.77 -7.58 -6.31
CA ASN A 141 -26.88 -6.58 -6.93
C ASN A 141 -27.30 -5.17 -6.47
N GLU A 142 -27.23 -4.95 -5.15
CA GLU A 142 -27.75 -3.76 -4.47
C GLU A 142 -26.71 -3.26 -3.46
N VAL A 143 -26.38 -1.99 -3.51
CA VAL A 143 -25.47 -1.35 -2.54
C VAL A 143 -26.20 -1.18 -1.21
N PHE A 144 -25.61 -1.69 -0.13
CA PHE A 144 -26.13 -1.50 1.22
C PHE A 144 -25.86 -0.06 1.75
N SER A 145 -24.67 0.46 1.45
CA SER A 145 -24.27 1.80 1.87
C SER A 145 -23.20 2.35 0.93
N ASP A 146 -23.35 3.60 0.54
CA ASP A 146 -22.37 4.39 -0.20
C ASP A 146 -21.24 4.96 0.69
N LYS A 147 -21.35 4.78 2.00
CA LYS A 147 -20.35 5.27 2.97
C LYS A 147 -19.05 4.47 2.93
N PHE A 148 -19.05 3.26 2.38
CA PHE A 148 -17.91 2.35 2.32
C PHE A 148 -17.43 2.17 0.89
N SER A 149 -16.17 2.50 0.63
CA SER A 149 -15.48 2.12 -0.61
C SER A 149 -13.98 1.93 -0.35
N MET A 150 -13.41 0.87 -0.93
CA MET A 150 -11.97 0.64 -0.95
C MET A 150 -11.53 0.35 -2.38
N HIS A 151 -10.57 1.11 -2.87
CA HIS A 151 -9.93 0.89 -4.16
C HIS A 151 -8.56 0.28 -3.96
N PHE A 152 -8.26 -0.79 -4.69
CA PHE A 152 -6.96 -1.44 -4.73
C PHE A 152 -6.40 -1.35 -6.14
N PHE A 153 -5.19 -0.81 -6.26
CA PHE A 153 -4.47 -0.66 -7.52
C PHE A 153 -3.20 -1.49 -7.46
N GLU A 154 -3.15 -2.57 -8.24
CA GLU A 154 -2.06 -3.53 -8.28
C GLU A 154 -1.03 -3.15 -9.34
N LEU A 155 0.06 -2.50 -8.95
CA LEU A 155 1.09 -1.96 -9.84
C LEU A 155 1.68 -3.01 -10.78
N LYS A 156 1.80 -4.27 -10.34
CA LYS A 156 2.32 -5.38 -11.15
C LYS A 156 1.43 -5.77 -12.32
N LYS A 157 0.17 -5.33 -12.33
CA LYS A 157 -0.80 -5.61 -13.39
C LYS A 157 -0.97 -4.44 -14.37
N ILE A 158 -0.29 -3.32 -14.14
CA ILE A 158 -0.35 -2.16 -15.03
C ILE A 158 0.33 -2.47 -16.36
N GLY A 159 -0.40 -2.22 -17.45
CA GLY A 159 0.12 -2.37 -18.82
C GLY A 159 1.16 -1.28 -19.16
N LYS A 160 2.00 -1.59 -20.17
CA LYS A 160 3.04 -0.65 -20.64
C LYS A 160 2.49 0.56 -21.41
N ASN A 161 1.26 0.50 -21.93
CA ASN A 161 0.64 1.54 -22.75
C ASN A 161 -0.59 2.10 -22.01
N PRO A 162 -0.45 3.13 -21.18
CA PRO A 162 -1.54 3.70 -20.39
C PRO A 162 -2.54 4.41 -21.32
N LYS A 163 -3.82 4.17 -21.10
CA LYS A 163 -4.91 4.77 -21.89
C LYS A 163 -5.67 5.87 -21.12
N THR A 164 -5.59 5.80 -19.80
CA THR A 164 -6.32 6.72 -18.90
C THR A 164 -5.36 7.52 -18.04
N SER A 165 -5.81 8.63 -17.47
CA SER A 165 -5.05 9.42 -16.51
C SER A 165 -4.66 8.59 -15.28
N ARG A 166 -5.55 7.70 -14.84
CA ARG A 166 -5.30 6.75 -13.75
C ARG A 166 -4.12 5.83 -14.06
N GLU A 167 -4.13 5.20 -15.23
CA GLU A 167 -3.03 4.31 -15.66
C GLU A 167 -1.71 5.06 -15.78
N GLN A 168 -1.72 6.29 -16.28
CA GLN A 168 -0.51 7.12 -16.37
C GLN A 168 0.06 7.45 -14.99
N TRP A 169 -0.78 7.82 -14.01
CA TRP A 169 -0.35 8.02 -12.63
C TRP A 169 0.22 6.75 -12.01
N LEU A 170 -0.42 5.60 -12.23
CA LEU A 170 0.06 4.33 -11.71
C LEU A 170 1.37 3.89 -12.38
N GLN A 171 1.58 4.19 -13.67
CA GLN A 171 2.87 3.99 -14.33
C GLN A 171 3.96 4.90 -13.75
N PHE A 172 3.65 6.18 -13.52
CA PHE A 172 4.57 7.10 -12.87
C PHE A 172 4.99 6.60 -11.48
N ILE A 173 4.04 6.15 -10.66
CA ILE A 173 4.35 5.59 -9.34
C ILE A 173 5.16 4.30 -9.46
N ASN A 174 4.93 3.50 -10.50
CA ASN A 174 5.62 2.22 -10.71
C ASN A 174 7.03 2.37 -11.29
N ALA A 175 7.42 3.55 -11.77
CA ALA A 175 8.75 3.82 -12.30
C ALA A 175 9.83 3.73 -11.20
N ASP A 176 10.94 3.05 -11.51
CA ASP A 176 12.07 2.83 -10.60
C ASP A 176 13.42 3.23 -11.18
N SER A 177 13.48 3.50 -12.47
CA SER A 177 14.72 3.85 -13.19
C SER A 177 14.57 5.15 -13.97
N GLU A 178 15.71 5.77 -14.33
CA GLU A 178 15.74 6.94 -15.22
C GLU A 178 15.01 6.64 -16.55
N GLU A 179 15.24 5.46 -17.12
CA GLU A 179 14.61 5.00 -18.37
C GLU A 179 13.07 4.91 -18.25
N ASP A 180 12.58 4.42 -17.10
CA ASP A 180 11.14 4.37 -16.85
C ASP A 180 10.53 5.78 -16.78
N PHE A 181 11.20 6.72 -16.07
CA PHE A 181 10.73 8.10 -15.98
C PHE A 181 10.80 8.84 -17.30
N GLU A 182 11.84 8.62 -18.12
CA GLU A 182 11.91 9.18 -19.48
C GLU A 182 10.75 8.66 -20.36
N MET A 183 10.41 7.39 -20.25
CA MET A 183 9.25 6.82 -20.96
C MET A 183 7.94 7.45 -20.49
N VAL A 184 7.76 7.60 -19.19
CA VAL A 184 6.58 8.26 -18.61
C VAL A 184 6.50 9.71 -19.05
N GLU A 185 7.61 10.47 -19.01
CA GLU A 185 7.66 11.88 -19.44
C GLU A 185 7.28 12.03 -20.91
N ALA A 186 7.77 11.14 -21.78
CA ALA A 186 7.52 11.20 -23.21
C ALA A 186 6.07 10.90 -23.61
N THR A 187 5.33 10.12 -22.80
CA THR A 187 4.01 9.59 -23.19
C THR A 187 2.84 10.11 -22.35
N SER A 188 3.11 10.83 -21.25
CA SER A 188 2.09 11.23 -20.28
C SER A 188 1.60 12.67 -20.46
N MET A 189 0.46 12.96 -19.83
CA MET A 189 -0.09 14.30 -19.80
C MET A 189 0.81 15.29 -19.01
N PRO A 190 0.69 16.62 -19.28
CA PRO A 190 1.60 17.63 -18.71
C PRO A 190 1.74 17.62 -17.20
N ILE A 191 0.66 17.29 -16.47
CA ILE A 191 0.71 17.23 -15.00
C ILE A 191 1.60 16.11 -14.49
N ILE A 192 1.65 14.97 -15.18
CA ILE A 192 2.52 13.85 -14.83
C ILE A 192 3.96 14.14 -15.25
N GLN A 193 4.18 14.82 -16.39
CA GLN A 193 5.51 15.31 -16.75
C GLN A 193 6.08 16.27 -15.69
N LYS A 194 5.20 17.11 -15.10
CA LYS A 194 5.57 17.93 -13.94
C LYS A 194 5.96 17.05 -12.74
N ALA A 195 5.22 15.97 -12.46
CA ALA A 195 5.54 15.05 -11.36
C ALA A 195 6.90 14.38 -11.58
N VAL A 196 7.24 13.99 -12.81
CA VAL A 196 8.57 13.45 -13.15
C VAL A 196 9.67 14.47 -12.84
N LYS A 197 9.49 15.74 -13.21
CA LYS A 197 10.46 16.80 -12.89
C LYS A 197 10.64 16.95 -11.38
N VAL A 198 9.56 16.92 -10.60
CA VAL A 198 9.64 16.98 -9.14
C VAL A 198 10.43 15.79 -8.58
N ILE A 199 10.26 14.58 -9.13
CA ILE A 199 11.07 13.42 -8.72
C ILE A 199 12.56 13.63 -9.06
N TYR A 200 12.87 14.19 -10.22
CA TYR A 200 14.27 14.52 -10.55
C TYR A 200 14.86 15.54 -9.59
N ASP A 201 14.12 16.62 -9.27
CA ASP A 201 14.56 17.63 -8.29
C ASP A 201 14.77 16.99 -6.89
N MET A 202 13.85 16.12 -6.46
CA MET A 202 14.01 15.35 -5.22
C MET A 202 15.24 14.44 -5.26
N SER A 203 15.55 13.87 -6.40
CA SER A 203 16.72 12.98 -6.60
C SER A 203 18.04 13.75 -6.57
N GLU A 204 18.04 15.05 -6.86
CA GLU A 204 19.22 15.92 -6.73
C GLU A 204 19.44 16.41 -5.28
N ASP A 205 18.38 16.45 -4.46
CA ASP A 205 18.49 16.85 -3.05
C ASP A 205 19.14 15.74 -2.20
N THR A 206 20.30 16.06 -1.64
CA THR A 206 21.09 15.11 -0.84
C THR A 206 20.34 14.60 0.39
N ARG A 207 19.50 15.43 1.03
CA ARG A 207 18.73 15.06 2.24
C ARG A 207 17.61 14.09 1.87
N ILE A 208 16.95 14.34 0.74
CA ILE A 208 15.85 13.48 0.26
C ILE A 208 16.41 12.12 -0.17
N ARG A 209 17.55 12.11 -0.88
CA ARG A 209 18.22 10.84 -1.23
C ARG A 209 18.62 10.04 0.00
N GLU A 210 19.16 10.68 1.02
CA GLU A 210 19.53 9.97 2.25
C GLU A 210 18.30 9.43 2.97
N LEU A 211 17.19 10.20 3.03
CA LEU A 211 15.92 9.75 3.60
C LEU A 211 15.38 8.54 2.82
N ALA A 212 15.37 8.58 1.50
CA ALA A 212 14.95 7.47 0.64
C ALA A 212 15.79 6.20 0.91
N ARG A 213 17.11 6.35 0.92
CA ARG A 213 18.06 5.27 1.20
C ARG A 213 17.86 4.65 2.59
N MET A 214 17.65 5.49 3.62
CA MET A 214 17.37 5.00 4.98
C MET A 214 16.06 4.21 5.01
N ARG A 215 15.03 4.67 4.29
CA ARG A 215 13.73 3.98 4.22
C ARG A 215 13.83 2.67 3.46
N GLU A 216 14.52 2.62 2.34
CA GLU A 216 14.79 1.39 1.59
C GLU A 216 15.52 0.35 2.45
N LYS A 217 16.55 0.79 3.18
CA LYS A 217 17.27 -0.07 4.11
C LYS A 217 16.35 -0.62 5.19
N ALA A 218 15.55 0.22 5.84
CA ALA A 218 14.59 -0.21 6.87
C ALA A 218 13.61 -1.24 6.30
N LEU A 219 13.05 -1.00 5.12
CA LEU A 219 12.18 -1.95 4.45
C LEU A 219 12.88 -3.28 4.14
N HIS A 220 14.15 -3.26 3.74
CA HIS A 220 14.93 -4.48 3.49
C HIS A 220 15.19 -5.25 4.79
N ASP A 221 15.55 -4.56 5.87
CA ASP A 221 15.84 -5.17 7.17
C ASP A 221 14.57 -5.81 7.77
N GLU A 222 13.41 -5.13 7.70
CA GLU A 222 12.11 -5.69 8.09
C GLU A 222 11.77 -6.97 7.31
N ALA A 223 11.98 -6.98 5.98
CA ALA A 223 11.73 -8.16 5.17
C ALA A 223 12.66 -9.32 5.50
N SER A 224 13.91 -9.02 5.84
CA SER A 224 14.91 -10.04 6.22
C SER A 224 14.57 -10.64 7.57
N ALA A 225 14.21 -9.83 8.56
CA ALA A 225 13.75 -10.27 9.86
C ALA A 225 12.48 -11.15 9.78
N LEU A 226 11.51 -10.76 8.93
CA LEU A 226 10.29 -11.55 8.75
C LEU A 226 10.58 -12.90 8.09
N ARG A 227 11.49 -12.96 7.11
CA ARG A 227 11.90 -14.22 6.48
C ARG A 227 12.56 -15.13 7.50
N GLN A 228 13.51 -14.58 8.27
CA GLN A 228 14.21 -15.35 9.31
C GLN A 228 13.22 -15.93 10.33
N ALA A 229 12.31 -15.11 10.88
CA ALA A 229 11.30 -15.58 11.83
C ALA A 229 10.40 -16.67 11.24
N LYS A 230 10.03 -16.55 9.96
CA LYS A 230 9.24 -17.57 9.26
C LYS A 230 10.00 -18.88 9.07
N ASP A 231 11.28 -18.80 8.73
CA ASP A 231 12.13 -19.98 8.53
C ASP A 231 12.39 -20.68 9.87
N GLU A 232 12.66 -19.93 10.95
CA GLU A 232 12.78 -20.44 12.31
C GLU A 232 11.50 -21.16 12.77
N SER A 233 10.34 -20.52 12.64
CA SER A 233 9.04 -21.12 13.00
C SER A 233 8.72 -22.36 12.17
N ARG A 234 9.13 -22.40 10.91
CA ARG A 234 8.96 -23.59 10.06
C ARG A 234 9.84 -24.76 10.50
N GLU A 235 11.07 -24.49 10.88
CA GLU A 235 11.98 -25.54 11.39
C GLU A 235 11.56 -26.04 12.77
N GLU A 236 11.11 -25.14 13.65
CA GLU A 236 10.50 -25.52 14.94
C GLU A 236 9.28 -26.41 14.74
N GLY A 237 8.33 -26.03 13.88
CA GLY A 237 7.15 -26.83 13.59
C GLY A 237 7.48 -28.21 12.98
N LYS A 238 8.53 -28.30 12.14
CA LYS A 238 9.01 -29.60 11.64
C LYS A 238 9.60 -30.47 12.76
N ALA A 239 10.38 -29.85 13.67
CA ALA A 239 10.96 -30.54 14.78
C ALA A 239 9.90 -31.06 15.76
N GLU A 240 8.88 -30.25 16.06
CA GLU A 240 7.73 -30.65 16.87
C GLU A 240 6.97 -31.82 16.23
N LEU A 241 6.62 -31.73 14.97
CA LEU A 241 5.92 -32.78 14.23
C LEU A 241 6.76 -34.10 14.23
N ARG A 242 8.07 -33.97 14.01
CA ARG A 242 8.98 -35.11 14.05
C ARG A 242 8.99 -35.77 15.44
N ASN A 243 9.05 -34.99 16.51
CA ASN A 243 9.00 -35.47 17.88
C ASN A 243 7.68 -36.17 18.18
N GLU A 244 6.54 -35.58 17.79
CA GLU A 244 5.23 -36.23 17.92
C GLU A 244 5.15 -37.58 17.16
N MET A 245 5.70 -37.63 15.95
CA MET A 245 5.77 -38.89 15.20
C MET A 245 6.61 -39.94 15.90
N ILE A 246 7.76 -39.56 16.44
CA ILE A 246 8.64 -40.47 17.22
C ILE A 246 7.92 -41.02 18.45
N GLU A 247 7.21 -40.16 19.18
CA GLU A 247 6.42 -40.55 20.36
C GLU A 247 5.31 -41.54 19.99
N LYS A 248 4.58 -41.28 18.90
CA LYS A 248 3.55 -42.19 18.38
C LYS A 248 4.13 -43.53 17.95
N MET A 249 5.28 -43.55 17.29
CA MET A 249 5.97 -44.79 16.89
C MET A 249 6.42 -45.62 18.12
N ARG A 250 6.93 -44.97 19.18
CA ARG A 250 7.27 -45.60 20.44
C ARG A 250 6.03 -46.22 21.11
N ALA A 251 4.91 -45.49 21.12
CA ALA A 251 3.65 -45.96 21.66
C ALA A 251 3.09 -47.19 20.89
N MET A 252 3.41 -47.31 19.61
CA MET A 252 3.07 -48.48 18.78
C MET A 252 4.04 -49.66 18.95
N GLY A 253 5.06 -49.53 19.83
CA GLY A 253 6.01 -50.61 20.14
C GLY A 253 7.15 -50.74 19.14
N MET A 254 7.43 -49.74 18.32
CA MET A 254 8.58 -49.74 17.40
C MET A 254 9.89 -49.58 18.15
N THR A 255 10.93 -50.29 17.69
CA THR A 255 12.27 -50.16 18.25
C THR A 255 12.94 -48.85 17.84
N GLU A 256 13.91 -48.35 18.61
CA GLU A 256 14.66 -47.13 18.29
C GLU A 256 15.39 -47.23 16.93
N GLU A 257 15.85 -48.43 16.54
CA GLU A 257 16.46 -48.67 15.21
C GLU A 257 15.47 -48.48 14.08
N GLN A 258 14.24 -49.01 14.26
CA GLN A 258 13.15 -48.83 13.30
C GLN A 258 12.73 -47.33 13.19
N ILE A 259 12.59 -46.66 14.33
CA ILE A 259 12.24 -45.22 14.38
C ILE A 259 13.33 -44.41 13.68
N LYS A 260 14.60 -44.66 13.97
CA LYS A 260 15.71 -43.95 13.34
C LYS A 260 15.79 -44.14 11.82
N SER A 261 15.46 -45.34 11.30
CA SER A 261 15.45 -45.62 9.88
C SER A 261 14.34 -44.88 9.13
N ILE A 262 13.24 -44.48 9.80
CA ILE A 262 12.10 -43.75 9.23
C ILE A 262 12.28 -42.23 9.34
N THR A 263 13.00 -41.77 10.37
CA THR A 263 13.13 -40.34 10.69
C THR A 263 14.49 -39.73 10.29
N SER A 264 15.40 -40.51 9.73
CA SER A 264 16.64 -40.03 9.10
C SER A 264 16.39 -39.61 7.68
#